data_38a8c06599f0134964cdb906ee5b6398
#
_entry.id   38a8c06599f0134964cdb906ee5b6398
#
_cell.length_a   1.000
_cell.length_b   1.000
_cell.length_c   1.000
_cell.angle_alpha   90.00
_cell.angle_beta   90.00
_cell.angle_gamma   90.00
#
_symmetry.space_group_name_H-M   'P 1'
#
loop_
_entity.id
_entity.type
_entity.pdbx_description
1 polymer ?
#
loop_
_entity_poly.entity_id
_entity_poly.type
_entity_poly.pdbx_seq_one_letter_code
_entity_poly.pdbx_strand_id
1 'polypeptide(L)'
;NHKGNIISSFIERPLLEGDSTTFIRYNEAISILNKVRSFNEETMDKRVQSRLPFGIPSNFENYELIPTNSANITLFRSDRSKSSQKQVFIESRYVTKNIAWKDKEKVLVSKASPGGDEYPHSIISTPLYAGINTVCTETYLIVDFVKNNIEGQNLISYMATRFFRFMMSLIKNTQNISKGVFAFVPVQDYSKSWTDEELYAKYGLTEDEITFIESMIRPME
;
A
#
# COMPACT_ATOMS: atom_id res chain seq x y z
N ASN A 1 0.87 -25.29 1.56
CA ASN A 1 -0.08 -26.01 0.72
C ASN A 1 -1.38 -25.21 0.66
N HIS A 2 -1.85 -24.86 -0.54
CA HIS A 2 -3.10 -24.14 -0.76
C HIS A 2 -3.98 -24.95 -1.72
N LYS A 3 -5.20 -25.34 -1.26
CA LYS A 3 -6.15 -26.18 -2.02
C LYS A 3 -5.50 -27.43 -2.66
N GLY A 4 -4.56 -28.07 -1.95
CA GLY A 4 -3.84 -29.25 -2.44
C GLY A 4 -2.57 -28.95 -3.25
N ASN A 5 -2.33 -27.70 -3.68
CA ASN A 5 -1.13 -27.32 -4.41
C ASN A 5 0.02 -26.96 -3.45
N ILE A 6 1.22 -27.40 -3.74
CA ILE A 6 2.42 -27.00 -2.99
C ILE A 6 2.82 -25.62 -3.48
N ILE A 7 2.76 -24.62 -2.59
CA ILE A 7 3.11 -23.22 -2.88
C ILE A 7 4.57 -22.92 -2.49
N SER A 8 5.08 -23.62 -1.47
CA SER A 8 6.45 -23.45 -0.97
C SER A 8 6.99 -24.82 -0.56
N SER A 9 8.30 -25.02 -0.72
CA SER A 9 8.99 -26.25 -0.34
C SER A 9 8.90 -26.50 1.16
N PHE A 10 8.90 -27.79 1.58
CA PHE A 10 9.03 -28.15 2.99
C PHE A 10 10.50 -28.07 3.39
N ILE A 11 10.79 -27.29 4.44
CA ILE A 11 12.11 -27.16 5.02
C ILE A 11 11.99 -26.99 6.54
N GLU A 12 12.93 -27.55 7.28
CA GLU A 12 13.06 -27.29 8.71
C GLU A 12 13.97 -26.06 8.91
N ARG A 13 13.48 -25.05 9.62
CA ARG A 13 14.18 -23.79 9.85
C ARG A 13 13.73 -23.13 11.15
N PRO A 14 14.49 -22.16 11.68
CA PRO A 14 14.04 -21.34 12.81
C PRO A 14 12.68 -20.70 12.55
N LEU A 15 11.88 -20.52 13.60
CA LEU A 15 10.59 -19.85 13.52
C LEU A 15 10.72 -18.39 13.07
N LEU A 16 11.77 -17.72 13.51
CA LEU A 16 12.09 -16.34 13.16
C LEU A 16 13.47 -16.28 12.51
N GLU A 17 13.59 -15.52 11.43
CA GLU A 17 14.82 -15.31 10.69
C GLU A 17 15.58 -14.10 11.24
N GLY A 18 16.79 -14.32 11.76
CA GLY A 18 17.64 -13.27 12.32
C GLY A 18 16.90 -12.41 13.35
N ASP A 19 16.95 -11.09 13.20
CA ASP A 19 16.26 -10.12 14.07
C ASP A 19 14.79 -9.89 13.71
N SER A 20 14.19 -10.73 12.86
CA SER A 20 12.80 -10.58 12.46
C SER A 20 11.86 -10.92 13.61
N THR A 21 10.91 -10.04 13.90
CA THR A 21 9.81 -10.29 14.84
C THR A 21 8.59 -10.94 14.16
N THR A 22 8.68 -11.20 12.86
CA THR A 22 7.58 -11.71 12.03
C THR A 22 7.99 -13.01 11.35
N PHE A 23 7.14 -14.02 11.46
CA PHE A 23 7.32 -15.29 10.76
C PHE A 23 7.11 -15.11 9.25
N ILE A 24 8.12 -15.50 8.45
CA ILE A 24 8.05 -15.51 6.99
C ILE A 24 7.49 -16.86 6.54
N ARG A 25 6.33 -16.84 5.88
CA ARG A 25 5.60 -18.10 5.54
C ARG A 25 6.29 -18.94 4.47
N TYR A 26 6.96 -18.29 3.52
CA TYR A 26 7.52 -18.93 2.34
C TYR A 26 9.04 -19.01 2.46
N ASN A 27 9.59 -20.20 2.26
CA ASN A 27 11.04 -20.41 2.35
C ASN A 27 11.79 -19.65 1.27
N GLU A 28 11.23 -19.60 0.07
CA GLU A 28 11.76 -18.90 -1.10
C GLU A 28 11.85 -17.39 -0.86
N ALA A 29 10.99 -16.85 0.00
CA ALA A 29 10.98 -15.43 0.32
C ALA A 29 12.13 -14.98 1.24
N ILE A 30 12.80 -15.90 1.92
CA ILE A 30 13.86 -15.58 2.88
C ILE A 30 15.07 -14.99 2.17
N SER A 31 15.53 -15.63 1.09
CA SER A 31 16.66 -15.15 0.30
C SER A 31 16.36 -13.77 -0.31
N ILE A 32 15.15 -13.58 -0.85
CA ILE A 32 14.70 -12.31 -1.39
C ILE A 32 14.73 -11.22 -0.32
N LEU A 33 14.13 -11.48 0.85
CA LEU A 33 14.08 -10.53 1.95
C LEU A 33 15.50 -10.16 2.45
N ASN A 34 16.40 -11.15 2.56
CA ASN A 34 17.78 -10.90 2.99
C ASN A 34 18.54 -10.03 1.98
N LYS A 35 18.38 -10.28 0.68
CA LYS A 35 18.96 -9.43 -0.37
C LYS A 35 18.44 -7.99 -0.26
N VAL A 36 17.13 -7.79 -0.13
CA VAL A 36 16.54 -6.46 0.01
C VAL A 36 17.06 -5.76 1.27
N ARG A 37 17.08 -6.43 2.41
CA ARG A 37 17.57 -5.89 3.69
C ARG A 37 19.06 -5.53 3.67
N SER A 38 19.88 -6.20 2.88
CA SER A 38 21.32 -5.90 2.78
C SER A 38 21.60 -4.48 2.26
N PHE A 39 20.65 -3.85 1.58
CA PHE A 39 20.76 -2.46 1.12
C PHE A 39 20.56 -1.43 2.24
N ASN A 40 20.05 -1.85 3.42
CA ASN A 40 19.77 -0.96 4.57
C ASN A 40 18.94 0.28 4.22
N GLU A 41 18.02 0.17 3.28
CA GLU A 41 17.13 1.26 2.88
C GLU A 41 16.05 1.52 3.94
N GLU A 42 15.57 2.76 4.02
CA GLU A 42 14.39 3.09 4.82
C GLU A 42 13.19 2.28 4.33
N THR A 43 12.34 1.83 5.24
CA THR A 43 11.14 1.05 4.89
C THR A 43 9.89 1.91 4.88
N MET A 44 8.93 1.57 4.00
CA MET A 44 7.71 2.34 3.75
C MET A 44 6.83 2.49 4.99
N ASP A 45 6.92 1.60 5.98
CA ASP A 45 6.20 1.77 7.25
C ASP A 45 6.61 3.05 8.01
N LYS A 46 7.79 3.63 7.74
CA LYS A 46 8.20 4.93 8.27
C LYS A 46 7.42 6.10 7.65
N ARG A 47 6.99 5.94 6.40
CA ARG A 47 6.30 6.94 5.60
C ARG A 47 4.78 6.88 5.74
N VAL A 48 4.23 5.66 5.77
CA VAL A 48 2.79 5.42 5.88
C VAL A 48 2.22 6.03 7.16
N GLN A 49 1.14 6.80 7.01
CA GLN A 49 0.51 7.46 8.14
C GLN A 49 -0.40 6.50 8.93
N SER A 50 -0.62 6.84 10.18
CA SER A 50 -1.49 6.06 11.06
C SER A 50 -2.96 6.15 10.66
N ARG A 51 -3.76 5.24 11.18
CA ARG A 51 -5.21 5.20 10.98
C ARG A 51 -5.88 6.54 11.33
N LEU A 52 -6.94 6.88 10.58
CA LEU A 52 -7.79 8.05 10.81
C LEU A 52 -7.00 9.38 10.69
N PRO A 53 -6.30 9.61 9.57
CA PRO A 53 -5.34 10.70 9.45
C PRO A 53 -5.96 12.09 9.61
N PHE A 54 -7.21 12.27 9.19
CA PHE A 54 -7.94 13.53 9.25
C PHE A 54 -9.04 13.57 10.34
N GLY A 55 -9.19 12.48 11.13
CA GLY A 55 -10.23 12.39 12.13
C GLY A 55 -11.63 12.11 11.58
N ILE A 56 -11.74 11.70 10.31
CA ILE A 56 -13.02 11.46 9.61
C ILE A 56 -13.32 9.97 9.58
N PRO A 57 -14.38 9.48 10.26
CA PRO A 57 -14.71 8.06 10.31
C PRO A 57 -15.23 7.52 8.99
N SER A 58 -15.31 6.20 8.85
CA SER A 58 -15.79 5.52 7.63
C SER A 58 -17.24 5.83 7.28
N ASN A 59 -18.08 5.99 8.30
CA ASN A 59 -19.51 6.27 8.18
C ASN A 59 -19.85 7.76 8.19
N PHE A 60 -18.91 8.63 7.84
CA PHE A 60 -19.13 10.07 7.78
C PHE A 60 -20.14 10.42 6.68
N GLU A 61 -21.17 11.24 7.03
CA GLU A 61 -22.33 11.52 6.19
C GLU A 61 -22.56 13.00 5.88
N ASN A 62 -21.86 13.92 6.57
CA ASN A 62 -22.05 15.36 6.40
C ASN A 62 -21.21 15.88 5.21
N TYR A 63 -21.60 15.54 3.99
CA TYR A 63 -20.91 15.91 2.77
C TYR A 63 -21.89 16.38 1.69
N GLU A 64 -21.35 17.12 0.72
CA GLU A 64 -22.04 17.54 -0.50
C GLU A 64 -21.53 16.74 -1.70
N LEU A 65 -22.39 16.47 -2.68
CA LEU A 65 -22.02 15.74 -3.91
C LEU A 65 -21.31 16.65 -4.93
N ILE A 66 -21.52 17.95 -4.83
CA ILE A 66 -20.87 19.00 -5.62
C ILE A 66 -20.24 20.04 -4.69
N PRO A 67 -19.16 20.71 -5.10
CA PRO A 67 -18.54 21.70 -4.24
C PRO A 67 -19.45 22.92 -4.04
N THR A 68 -19.40 23.46 -2.83
CA THR A 68 -20.10 24.71 -2.45
C THR A 68 -19.09 25.69 -1.86
N ASN A 69 -19.51 26.93 -1.58
CA ASN A 69 -18.63 27.93 -0.97
C ASN A 69 -18.08 27.49 0.40
N SER A 70 -18.87 26.73 1.19
CA SER A 70 -18.47 26.22 2.49
C SER A 70 -17.88 24.81 2.44
N ALA A 71 -18.44 23.92 1.62
CA ALA A 71 -17.98 22.55 1.44
C ALA A 71 -17.16 22.44 0.15
N ASN A 72 -15.87 22.73 0.22
CA ASN A 72 -14.97 22.78 -0.93
C ASN A 72 -13.72 21.90 -0.78
N ILE A 73 -13.57 21.19 0.35
CA ILE A 73 -12.48 20.21 0.54
C ILE A 73 -12.93 18.88 -0.03
N THR A 74 -12.14 18.31 -0.95
CA THR A 74 -12.43 16.99 -1.52
C THR A 74 -12.16 15.89 -0.50
N LEU A 75 -13.19 15.09 -0.18
CA LEU A 75 -13.09 13.92 0.70
C LEU A 75 -13.09 12.64 -0.13
N PHE A 76 -12.04 11.86 -0.02
CA PHE A 76 -11.98 10.47 -0.53
C PHE A 76 -12.63 9.52 0.46
N ARG A 77 -13.61 8.74 0.00
CA ARG A 77 -14.36 7.75 0.79
C ARG A 77 -14.58 6.47 0.02
N SER A 78 -14.71 5.35 0.71
CA SER A 78 -15.03 4.05 0.11
C SER A 78 -16.43 3.55 0.48
N ASP A 79 -17.09 4.14 1.46
CA ASP A 79 -18.48 3.83 1.77
C ASP A 79 -19.41 4.32 0.64
N ARG A 80 -20.23 3.41 0.11
CA ARG A 80 -21.16 3.65 -0.99
C ARG A 80 -22.62 3.49 -0.58
N SER A 81 -22.91 3.39 0.70
CA SER A 81 -24.27 3.15 1.21
C SER A 81 -25.26 4.23 0.80
N LYS A 82 -24.81 5.50 0.71
CA LYS A 82 -25.64 6.66 0.35
C LYS A 82 -25.31 7.26 -1.01
N SER A 83 -24.13 7.02 -1.57
CA SER A 83 -23.72 7.51 -2.87
C SER A 83 -22.62 6.61 -3.46
N SER A 84 -22.71 6.34 -4.76
CA SER A 84 -21.67 5.62 -5.51
C SER A 84 -20.38 6.44 -5.70
N GLN A 85 -20.41 7.76 -5.44
CA GLN A 85 -19.26 8.63 -5.61
C GLN A 85 -18.19 8.35 -4.56
N LYS A 86 -16.97 8.16 -5.02
CA LYS A 86 -15.77 7.99 -4.17
C LYS A 86 -15.21 9.32 -3.66
N GLN A 87 -15.54 10.42 -4.34
CA GLN A 87 -15.13 11.77 -4.01
C GLN A 87 -16.37 12.62 -3.76
N VAL A 88 -16.39 13.30 -2.64
CA VAL A 88 -17.45 14.22 -2.20
C VAL A 88 -16.80 15.44 -1.56
N PHE A 89 -17.57 16.44 -1.16
CA PHE A 89 -17.05 17.71 -0.66
C PHE A 89 -17.50 17.95 0.78
N ILE A 90 -16.59 18.47 1.61
CA ILE A 90 -16.86 18.73 3.02
C ILE A 90 -16.38 20.13 3.44
N GLU A 91 -16.94 20.61 4.53
CA GLU A 91 -16.47 21.83 5.20
C GLU A 91 -15.22 21.53 6.05
N SER A 92 -14.35 22.53 6.21
CA SER A 92 -13.12 22.40 6.99
C SER A 92 -13.33 22.03 8.46
N ARG A 93 -14.48 22.41 9.06
CA ARG A 93 -14.81 22.07 10.47
C ARG A 93 -14.88 20.58 10.75
N TYR A 94 -15.09 19.75 9.73
CA TYR A 94 -15.13 18.29 9.88
C TYR A 94 -13.75 17.63 9.88
N VAL A 95 -12.70 18.37 9.53
CA VAL A 95 -11.32 17.90 9.58
C VAL A 95 -10.76 18.14 10.98
N THR A 96 -10.87 17.16 11.85
CA THR A 96 -10.55 17.29 13.29
C THR A 96 -9.09 17.01 13.62
N LYS A 97 -8.30 16.46 12.67
CA LYS A 97 -6.88 16.15 12.83
C LYS A 97 -6.09 16.61 11.60
N ASN A 98 -4.85 17.00 11.81
CA ASN A 98 -3.86 17.24 10.75
C ASN A 98 -4.38 18.10 9.58
N ILE A 99 -5.15 19.14 9.87
CA ILE A 99 -5.79 19.98 8.83
C ILE A 99 -4.76 20.50 7.80
N ALA A 100 -3.52 20.80 8.19
CA ALA A 100 -2.46 21.24 7.29
C ALA A 100 -2.04 20.18 6.25
N TRP A 101 -2.37 18.91 6.47
CA TRP A 101 -2.06 17.84 5.52
C TRP A 101 -3.02 17.85 4.30
N LYS A 102 -4.15 18.56 4.38
CA LYS A 102 -5.04 18.72 3.22
C LYS A 102 -4.34 19.42 2.05
N ASP A 103 -3.40 20.31 2.35
CA ASP A 103 -2.67 21.11 1.36
C ASP A 103 -1.35 20.45 0.91
N LYS A 104 -1.11 19.20 1.32
CA LYS A 104 -0.01 18.37 0.83
C LYS A 104 -0.51 17.38 -0.19
N GLU A 105 0.22 17.25 -1.29
CA GLU A 105 0.00 16.18 -2.26
C GLU A 105 0.40 14.83 -1.66
N LYS A 106 -0.37 13.79 -1.93
CA LYS A 106 -0.21 12.50 -1.28
C LYS A 106 -0.71 11.34 -2.13
N VAL A 107 -0.23 10.14 -1.84
CA VAL A 107 -0.76 8.89 -2.41
C VAL A 107 -1.56 8.16 -1.35
N LEU A 108 -2.75 7.72 -1.73
CA LEU A 108 -3.70 6.99 -0.89
C LEU A 108 -3.84 5.55 -1.37
N VAL A 109 -4.08 4.63 -0.42
CA VAL A 109 -4.50 3.26 -0.72
C VAL A 109 -5.66 2.86 0.18
N SER A 110 -6.62 2.12 -0.36
CA SER A 110 -7.74 1.61 0.46
C SER A 110 -7.21 0.64 1.52
N LYS A 111 -7.71 0.76 2.75
CA LYS A 111 -7.41 -0.20 3.82
C LYS A 111 -7.97 -1.58 3.53
N ALA A 112 -9.16 -1.65 2.96
CA ALA A 112 -9.73 -2.90 2.48
C ALA A 112 -9.07 -3.26 1.16
N SER A 113 -8.35 -4.35 1.14
CA SER A 113 -7.79 -4.92 -0.08
C SER A 113 -8.67 -6.05 -0.60
N PRO A 114 -8.61 -6.36 -1.90
CA PRO A 114 -9.24 -7.58 -2.39
C PRO A 114 -8.74 -8.77 -1.56
N GLY A 115 -9.66 -9.45 -0.92
CA GLY A 115 -9.38 -10.73 -0.28
C GLY A 115 -9.32 -11.76 -1.40
N GLY A 116 -8.14 -12.17 -1.79
CA GLY A 116 -7.98 -13.25 -2.74
C GLY A 116 -7.50 -14.48 -2.00
N ASP A 117 -8.31 -15.52 -1.96
CA ASP A 117 -7.88 -16.84 -1.51
C ASP A 117 -7.18 -17.61 -2.63
N GLU A 118 -7.02 -17.00 -3.81
CA GLU A 118 -6.45 -17.60 -5.02
C GLU A 118 -5.13 -16.95 -5.40
N TYR A 119 -4.16 -17.78 -5.72
CA TYR A 119 -2.91 -17.35 -6.33
C TYR A 119 -3.09 -17.15 -7.84
N PRO A 120 -2.43 -16.15 -8.42
CA PRO A 120 -1.67 -15.07 -7.81
C PRO A 120 -2.56 -13.99 -7.17
N HIS A 121 -2.09 -13.36 -6.09
CA HIS A 121 -2.85 -12.37 -5.31
C HIS A 121 -2.71 -10.92 -5.81
N SER A 122 -3.72 -10.09 -5.56
CA SER A 122 -3.63 -8.63 -5.81
C SER A 122 -2.90 -7.88 -4.69
N ILE A 123 -3.06 -8.31 -3.45
CA ILE A 123 -2.51 -7.76 -2.21
C ILE A 123 -3.11 -6.42 -1.79
N ILE A 124 -3.15 -5.42 -2.67
CA ILE A 124 -3.74 -4.09 -2.44
C ILE A 124 -4.70 -3.72 -3.56
N SER A 125 -5.60 -2.79 -3.28
CA SER A 125 -6.38 -2.10 -4.32
C SER A 125 -5.49 -1.09 -5.03
N THR A 126 -5.88 -0.68 -6.25
CA THR A 126 -5.18 0.37 -7.01
C THR A 126 -4.99 1.62 -6.17
N PRO A 127 -3.75 2.08 -5.94
CA PRO A 127 -3.47 3.33 -5.26
C PRO A 127 -3.99 4.51 -6.06
N LEU A 128 -4.17 5.65 -5.39
CA LEU A 128 -4.62 6.86 -6.05
C LEU A 128 -3.84 8.09 -5.57
N TYR A 129 -3.62 9.01 -6.50
CA TYR A 129 -3.07 10.31 -6.20
C TYR A 129 -4.18 11.23 -5.66
N ALA A 130 -3.84 11.99 -4.62
CA ALA A 130 -4.69 12.98 -4.01
C ALA A 130 -3.91 14.31 -3.93
N GLY A 131 -4.30 15.28 -4.74
CA GLY A 131 -3.69 16.62 -4.80
C GLY A 131 -3.94 17.44 -3.54
N ILE A 132 -3.64 18.74 -3.63
CA ILE A 132 -3.94 19.71 -2.57
C ILE A 132 -5.45 19.84 -2.34
N ASN A 133 -5.82 20.40 -1.19
CA ASN A 133 -7.22 20.59 -0.75
C ASN A 133 -8.00 19.26 -0.70
N THR A 134 -7.32 18.17 -0.31
CA THR A 134 -7.92 16.82 -0.23
C THR A 134 -7.71 16.18 1.12
N VAL A 135 -8.69 15.41 1.56
CA VAL A 135 -8.67 14.60 2.78
C VAL A 135 -9.26 13.21 2.49
N CYS A 136 -9.16 12.29 3.43
CA CYS A 136 -9.77 10.98 3.30
C CYS A 136 -10.40 10.51 4.62
N THR A 137 -11.38 9.63 4.51
CA THR A 137 -11.92 8.89 5.67
C THR A 137 -10.89 7.86 6.16
N GLU A 138 -11.18 7.23 7.31
CA GLU A 138 -10.36 6.14 7.84
C GLU A 138 -10.28 4.89 6.96
N THR A 139 -11.07 4.84 5.87
CA THR A 139 -11.03 3.74 4.90
C THR A 139 -9.81 3.77 3.99
N TYR A 140 -9.05 4.86 4.03
CA TYR A 140 -7.77 5.00 3.32
C TYR A 140 -6.60 5.18 4.29
N LEU A 141 -5.42 4.74 3.83
CA LEU A 141 -4.13 5.11 4.39
C LEU A 141 -3.47 6.14 3.47
N ILE A 142 -2.81 7.14 4.05
CA ILE A 142 -1.83 7.95 3.33
C ILE A 142 -0.54 7.14 3.30
N VAL A 143 -0.10 6.77 2.11
CA VAL A 143 1.12 5.98 1.93
C VAL A 143 2.35 6.85 2.10
N ASP A 144 2.38 7.98 1.40
CA ASP A 144 3.40 9.01 1.57
C ASP A 144 2.89 10.37 1.07
N PHE A 145 3.57 11.43 1.48
CA PHE A 145 3.44 12.76 0.91
C PHE A 145 4.47 12.92 -0.22
N VAL A 146 4.06 13.55 -1.30
CA VAL A 146 4.87 13.76 -2.50
C VAL A 146 4.95 15.25 -2.84
N LYS A 147 5.94 15.67 -3.62
CA LYS A 147 6.14 17.08 -3.97
C LYS A 147 5.21 17.56 -5.08
N ASN A 148 4.81 16.65 -5.95
CA ASN A 148 3.97 16.95 -7.11
C ASN A 148 3.32 15.70 -7.67
N ASN A 149 2.44 15.88 -8.66
CA ASN A 149 1.75 14.78 -9.32
C ASN A 149 2.71 13.76 -9.98
N ILE A 150 3.85 14.20 -10.52
CA ILE A 150 4.81 13.28 -11.17
C ILE A 150 5.36 12.30 -10.14
N GLU A 151 5.85 12.80 -8.99
CA GLU A 151 6.28 11.92 -7.89
C GLU A 151 5.15 11.02 -7.40
N GLY A 152 3.91 11.54 -7.36
CA GLY A 152 2.73 10.76 -6.99
C GLY A 152 2.47 9.59 -7.96
N GLN A 153 2.53 9.83 -9.26
CA GLN A 153 2.38 8.78 -10.29
C GLN A 153 3.53 7.77 -10.24
N ASN A 154 4.76 8.24 -9.99
CA ASN A 154 5.92 7.36 -9.85
C ASN A 154 5.81 6.45 -8.61
N LEU A 155 5.32 6.98 -7.47
CA LEU A 155 5.02 6.16 -6.30
C LEU A 155 3.90 5.15 -6.59
N ILE A 156 2.85 5.54 -7.32
CA ILE A 156 1.77 4.62 -7.74
C ILE A 156 2.33 3.52 -8.64
N SER A 157 3.20 3.85 -9.61
CA SER A 157 3.89 2.86 -10.46
C SER A 157 4.70 1.87 -9.61
N TYR A 158 5.47 2.36 -8.64
CA TYR A 158 6.21 1.51 -7.70
C TYR A 158 5.27 0.58 -6.92
N MET A 159 4.17 1.12 -6.38
CA MET A 159 3.17 0.32 -5.63
C MET A 159 2.46 -0.72 -6.52
N ALA A 160 2.37 -0.47 -7.82
CA ALA A 160 1.76 -1.39 -8.78
C ALA A 160 2.68 -2.57 -9.15
N THR A 161 4.00 -2.50 -8.87
CA THR A 161 4.92 -3.61 -9.15
C THR A 161 4.56 -4.87 -8.37
N ARG A 162 4.88 -6.04 -8.92
CA ARG A 162 4.75 -7.32 -8.22
C ARG A 162 5.71 -7.38 -7.03
N PHE A 163 6.92 -6.83 -7.20
CA PHE A 163 7.92 -6.73 -6.14
C PHE A 163 7.37 -6.02 -4.89
N PHE A 164 6.84 -4.81 -5.03
CA PHE A 164 6.27 -4.05 -3.90
C PHE A 164 5.20 -4.87 -3.16
N ARG A 165 4.26 -5.43 -3.91
CA ARG A 165 3.13 -6.19 -3.36
C ARG A 165 3.55 -7.53 -2.77
N PHE A 166 4.59 -8.16 -3.34
CA PHE A 166 5.19 -9.35 -2.78
C PHE A 166 5.78 -9.06 -1.39
N MET A 167 6.59 -8.01 -1.26
CA MET A 167 7.17 -7.63 0.03
C MET A 167 6.08 -7.36 1.10
N MET A 168 4.96 -6.72 0.72
CA MET A 168 3.80 -6.57 1.61
C MET A 168 3.18 -7.92 2.00
N SER A 169 3.09 -8.86 1.07
CA SER A 169 2.44 -10.16 1.27
C SER A 169 3.12 -10.99 2.35
N LEU A 170 4.40 -10.77 2.61
CA LEU A 170 5.17 -11.49 3.63
C LEU A 170 4.68 -11.21 5.06
N ILE A 171 4.03 -10.07 5.29
CA ILE A 171 3.48 -9.68 6.60
C ILE A 171 1.95 -9.73 6.61
N LYS A 172 1.32 -9.46 5.46
CA LYS A 172 -0.13 -9.31 5.38
C LYS A 172 -0.87 -10.61 5.65
N ASN A 173 -1.63 -10.67 6.75
CA ASN A 173 -2.41 -11.86 7.18
C ASN A 173 -3.92 -11.65 7.09
N THR A 174 -4.39 -10.43 6.83
CA THR A 174 -5.81 -10.07 6.84
C THR A 174 -6.18 -9.28 5.59
N GLN A 175 -7.49 -9.12 5.34
CA GLN A 175 -7.97 -8.27 4.25
C GLN A 175 -7.63 -6.79 4.46
N ASN A 176 -7.55 -6.34 5.71
CA ASN A 176 -7.19 -4.97 6.02
C ASN A 176 -5.68 -4.80 6.06
N ILE A 177 -5.20 -3.75 5.39
CA ILE A 177 -3.82 -3.32 5.50
C ILE A 177 -3.66 -2.26 6.59
N SER A 178 -2.53 -2.29 7.25
CA SER A 178 -2.10 -1.32 8.26
C SER A 178 -0.69 -0.85 7.94
N LYS A 179 -0.24 0.20 8.62
CA LYS A 179 1.13 0.71 8.51
C LYS A 179 2.19 -0.39 8.61
N GLY A 180 2.05 -1.34 9.54
CA GLY A 180 3.01 -2.41 9.76
C GLY A 180 3.18 -3.37 8.58
N VAL A 181 2.21 -3.49 7.69
CA VAL A 181 2.31 -4.35 6.50
C VAL A 181 3.38 -3.87 5.52
N PHE A 182 3.79 -2.61 5.63
CA PHE A 182 4.82 -2.00 4.78
C PHE A 182 6.26 -2.14 5.33
N ALA A 183 6.46 -2.83 6.45
CA ALA A 183 7.75 -2.88 7.14
C ALA A 183 8.88 -3.59 6.36
N PHE A 184 8.56 -4.37 5.33
CA PHE A 184 9.56 -5.01 4.46
C PHE A 184 9.71 -4.32 3.10
N VAL A 185 8.88 -3.33 2.83
CA VAL A 185 8.91 -2.61 1.55
C VAL A 185 9.92 -1.47 1.64
N PRO A 186 11.01 -1.46 0.84
CA PRO A 186 11.98 -0.38 0.85
C PRO A 186 11.40 0.89 0.22
N VAL A 187 11.79 2.05 0.73
CA VAL A 187 11.50 3.34 0.09
C VAL A 187 12.35 3.47 -1.17
N GLN A 188 11.74 3.92 -2.26
CA GLN A 188 12.44 4.20 -3.52
C GLN A 188 12.49 5.70 -3.79
N ASP A 189 13.33 6.10 -4.74
CA ASP A 189 13.32 7.47 -5.29
C ASP A 189 12.08 7.65 -6.19
N TYR A 190 11.24 8.63 -5.87
CA TYR A 190 10.04 8.94 -6.64
C TYR A 190 10.29 9.92 -7.80
N SER A 191 11.54 10.32 -8.05
CA SER A 191 11.87 11.16 -9.21
C SER A 191 11.68 10.43 -10.55
N LYS A 192 11.60 9.10 -10.53
CA LYS A 192 11.33 8.25 -11.68
C LYS A 192 10.26 7.19 -11.37
N SER A 193 9.67 6.63 -12.40
CA SER A 193 8.88 5.40 -12.31
C SER A 193 9.77 4.18 -12.07
N TRP A 194 9.20 3.13 -11.53
CA TRP A 194 9.87 1.85 -11.28
C TRP A 194 9.11 0.71 -11.96
N THR A 195 9.85 -0.22 -12.54
CA THR A 195 9.32 -1.49 -13.07
C THR A 195 9.78 -2.66 -12.22
N ASP A 196 9.15 -3.82 -12.39
CA ASP A 196 9.56 -5.05 -11.72
C ASP A 196 10.99 -5.44 -12.11
N GLU A 197 11.35 -5.33 -13.40
CA GLU A 197 12.67 -5.67 -13.93
C GLU A 197 13.77 -4.80 -13.30
N GLU A 198 13.54 -3.49 -13.17
CA GLU A 198 14.49 -2.58 -12.52
C GLU A 198 14.71 -2.94 -11.04
N LEU A 199 13.65 -3.32 -10.33
CA LEU A 199 13.72 -3.71 -8.92
C LEU A 199 14.39 -5.07 -8.75
N TYR A 200 14.07 -6.05 -9.60
CA TYR A 200 14.71 -7.36 -9.58
C TYR A 200 16.23 -7.23 -9.83
N ALA A 201 16.61 -6.43 -10.83
CA ALA A 201 18.03 -6.14 -11.12
C ALA A 201 18.71 -5.41 -9.96
N LYS A 202 18.06 -4.39 -9.40
CA LYS A 202 18.60 -3.61 -8.26
C LYS A 202 18.95 -4.52 -7.07
N TYR A 203 18.07 -5.46 -6.73
CA TYR A 203 18.28 -6.35 -5.58
C TYR A 203 19.01 -7.66 -5.92
N GLY A 204 19.43 -7.83 -7.18
CA GLY A 204 20.16 -9.03 -7.63
C GLY A 204 19.35 -10.30 -7.46
N LEU A 205 18.06 -10.28 -7.78
CA LEU A 205 17.22 -11.45 -7.69
C LEU A 205 17.56 -12.45 -8.80
N THR A 206 17.50 -13.74 -8.47
CA THR A 206 17.69 -14.83 -9.43
C THR A 206 16.41 -15.10 -10.21
N GLU A 207 16.52 -15.81 -11.34
CA GLU A 207 15.36 -16.22 -12.14
C GLU A 207 14.33 -17.05 -11.34
N ASP A 208 14.81 -17.90 -10.42
CA ASP A 208 13.93 -18.68 -9.54
C ASP A 208 13.16 -17.79 -8.56
N GLU A 209 13.83 -16.78 -7.99
CA GLU A 209 13.21 -15.80 -7.08
C GLU A 209 12.19 -14.91 -7.82
N ILE A 210 12.51 -14.49 -9.04
CA ILE A 210 11.59 -13.73 -9.91
C ILE A 210 10.38 -14.58 -10.25
N THR A 211 10.58 -15.80 -10.71
CA THR A 211 9.50 -16.74 -11.02
C THR A 211 8.61 -16.96 -9.81
N PHE A 212 9.19 -17.08 -8.62
CA PHE A 212 8.42 -17.23 -7.38
C PHE A 212 7.54 -15.99 -7.11
N ILE A 213 8.11 -14.77 -7.18
CA ILE A 213 7.33 -13.52 -7.01
C ILE A 213 6.17 -13.46 -7.99
N GLU A 214 6.41 -13.76 -9.26
CA GLU A 214 5.41 -13.67 -10.32
C GLU A 214 4.31 -14.72 -10.21
N SER A 215 4.64 -15.90 -9.66
CA SER A 215 3.64 -16.92 -9.33
C SER A 215 2.72 -16.54 -8.17
N MET A 216 3.21 -15.68 -7.27
CA MET A 216 2.49 -15.27 -6.07
C MET A 216 1.63 -14.02 -6.28
N ILE A 217 2.06 -13.11 -7.15
CA ILE A 217 1.47 -11.78 -7.32
C ILE A 217 1.04 -11.56 -8.77
N ARG A 218 -0.26 -11.34 -8.99
CA ARG A 218 -0.75 -11.03 -10.33
C ARG A 218 -0.40 -9.60 -10.77
N PRO A 219 -0.34 -9.29 -12.08
CA PRO A 219 -0.23 -7.92 -12.55
C PRO A 219 -1.33 -7.04 -11.94
N MET A 220 -1.05 -5.75 -11.76
CA MET A 220 -2.07 -4.75 -11.41
C MET A 220 -2.51 -4.07 -12.71
N GLU A 221 -3.80 -4.19 -13.02
CA GLU A 221 -4.45 -3.50 -14.14
C GLU A 221 -4.85 -2.07 -13.76
#